data_ad88028ab05e68c417f2d557084733b5
#
_entry.id   ad88028ab05e68c417f2d557084733b5
#
_cell.length_a   1.000
_cell.length_b   1.000
_cell.length_c   1.000
_cell.angle_alpha   90.00
_cell.angle_beta   90.00
_cell.angle_gamma   90.00
#
_symmetry.space_group_name_H-M   'P 1'
#
loop_
_entity.id
_entity.type
_entity.pdbx_description
1 polymer ?
#
loop_
_entity_poly.entity_id
_entity_poly.type
_entity_poly.pdbx_seq_one_letter_code
_entity_poly.pdbx_strand_id
1 'polypeptide(L)'
;NKGVVEQVGTPDEIYDNPATPFVSRFLGSVNLFHGRIHNGWAHIGDLRQEAPAHANGSSGPAVAFLRPHEIDLSDQPEGSIGAATITSIRIVGPLLRLELEREGGEGLVEVELPRERYDARTLPIGRKVYIRPRQMRVFVEKNAS
;
A
#
# COMPACT_ATOMS: atom_id res chain seq x y z
N ASN A 1 1.28 -14.14 6.19
CA ASN A 1 1.09 -14.47 4.80
C ASN A 1 1.27 -13.26 3.93
N LYS A 2 2.02 -13.43 2.88
CA LYS A 2 2.23 -12.35 1.96
C LYS A 2 0.95 -12.01 1.23
N GLY A 3 0.70 -10.73 1.10
CA GLY A 3 -0.43 -10.28 0.33
C GLY A 3 -1.78 -10.63 0.91
N VAL A 4 -1.84 -10.88 2.21
CA VAL A 4 -3.12 -11.16 2.84
C VAL A 4 -3.99 -9.92 2.77
N VAL A 5 -5.23 -10.10 2.33
CA VAL A 5 -6.19 -9.01 2.24
C VAL A 5 -7.08 -9.07 3.46
N GLU A 6 -7.15 -7.98 4.19
CA GLU A 6 -7.93 -7.87 5.42
C GLU A 6 -8.76 -6.61 5.41
N GLN A 7 -9.78 -6.59 6.26
CA GLN A 7 -10.56 -5.38 6.51
C GLN A 7 -10.20 -4.83 7.87
N VAL A 8 -10.27 -3.51 7.98
CA VAL A 8 -10.04 -2.79 9.21
C VAL A 8 -11.19 -1.81 9.38
N GLY A 9 -11.74 -1.74 10.59
CA GLY A 9 -12.83 -0.83 10.88
C GLY A 9 -14.14 -1.35 10.34
N THR A 10 -15.18 -0.56 10.44
CA THR A 10 -16.48 -0.94 9.89
C THR A 10 -16.51 -0.58 8.42
N PRO A 11 -17.24 -1.36 7.64
CA PRO A 11 -17.36 -1.05 6.21
C PRO A 11 -17.86 0.36 5.95
N ASP A 12 -18.83 0.82 6.73
CA ASP A 12 -19.40 2.14 6.52
C ASP A 12 -18.38 3.24 6.73
N GLU A 13 -17.60 3.14 7.78
CA GLU A 13 -16.60 4.16 8.09
C GLU A 13 -15.53 4.23 7.03
N ILE A 14 -15.09 3.07 6.56
CA ILE A 14 -13.96 3.00 5.62
C ILE A 14 -14.41 3.33 4.21
N TYR A 15 -15.55 2.77 3.81
CA TYR A 15 -16.00 2.91 2.42
C TYR A 15 -16.41 4.33 2.09
N ASP A 16 -17.06 5.01 3.04
CA ASP A 16 -17.58 6.33 2.75
C ASP A 16 -16.47 7.32 2.48
N ASN A 17 -15.37 7.17 3.19
CA ASN A 17 -14.26 8.09 2.99
C ASN A 17 -12.99 7.51 3.59
N PRO A 18 -12.26 6.69 2.81
CA PRO A 18 -11.07 6.02 3.33
C PRO A 18 -9.97 6.95 3.77
N ALA A 19 -9.99 8.21 3.34
CA ALA A 19 -8.98 9.18 3.75
C ALA A 19 -9.46 10.07 4.89
N THR A 20 -10.51 9.66 5.60
CA THR A 20 -11.06 10.48 6.67
C THR A 20 -10.14 10.56 7.86
N PRO A 21 -10.40 11.50 8.75
CA PRO A 21 -9.73 11.53 10.05
C PRO A 21 -9.81 10.23 10.83
N PHE A 22 -10.81 9.40 10.56
CA PHE A 22 -10.87 8.07 11.18
C PHE A 22 -9.61 7.27 10.88
N VAL A 23 -9.26 7.17 9.60
CA VAL A 23 -8.08 6.41 9.19
C VAL A 23 -6.83 7.03 9.80
N SER A 24 -6.69 8.36 9.66
CA SER A 24 -5.54 9.06 10.21
C SER A 24 -5.40 8.87 11.71
N ARG A 25 -6.52 8.93 12.42
CA ARG A 25 -6.51 8.92 13.88
C ARG A 25 -6.28 7.54 14.45
N PHE A 26 -6.88 6.53 13.86
CA PHE A 26 -6.86 5.19 14.44
C PHE A 26 -5.84 4.27 13.81
N LEU A 27 -5.50 4.47 12.56
CA LEU A 27 -4.57 3.60 11.88
C LEU A 27 -3.17 4.19 11.78
N GLY A 28 -3.01 5.47 12.13
CA GLY A 28 -1.73 6.15 12.01
C GLY A 28 -1.40 6.42 10.56
N SER A 29 -0.12 6.57 10.27
CA SER A 29 0.33 6.81 8.91
C SER A 29 -0.03 5.62 8.03
N VAL A 30 -0.57 5.90 6.88
CA VAL A 30 -1.00 4.86 5.96
C VAL A 30 -0.80 5.35 4.54
N ASN A 31 -0.39 4.42 3.68
CA ASN A 31 -0.27 4.68 2.25
C ASN A 31 -1.50 4.10 1.56
N LEU A 32 -2.06 4.86 0.63
CA LEU A 32 -3.23 4.44 -0.11
C LEU A 32 -2.86 4.10 -1.54
N PHE A 33 -3.34 2.96 -2.02
CA PHE A 33 -3.12 2.54 -3.40
C PHE A 33 -4.45 2.20 -4.00
N HIS A 34 -4.77 2.83 -5.11
CA HIS A 34 -6.07 2.64 -5.75
C HIS A 34 -6.01 1.48 -6.72
N GLY A 35 -7.14 0.78 -6.81
CA GLY A 35 -7.28 -0.35 -7.73
C GLY A 35 -8.73 -0.61 -8.00
N ARG A 36 -9.07 -1.85 -8.29
CA ARG A 36 -10.42 -2.22 -8.64
C ARG A 36 -10.78 -3.61 -8.12
N ILE A 37 -12.07 -3.80 -7.85
CA ILE A 37 -12.62 -5.13 -7.60
C ILE A 37 -13.32 -5.57 -8.89
N HIS A 38 -13.05 -6.79 -9.31
CA HIS A 38 -13.69 -7.35 -10.50
C HIS A 38 -13.77 -8.85 -10.34
N ASN A 39 -14.97 -9.38 -10.48
CA ASN A 39 -15.22 -10.84 -10.41
C ASN A 39 -14.65 -11.47 -9.14
N GLY A 40 -14.83 -10.79 -8.01
CA GLY A 40 -14.38 -11.34 -6.74
C GLY A 40 -12.90 -11.18 -6.45
N TRP A 41 -12.20 -10.45 -7.29
CA TRP A 41 -10.75 -10.23 -7.12
C TRP A 41 -10.45 -8.75 -7.01
N ALA A 42 -9.52 -8.44 -6.12
CA ALA A 42 -8.99 -7.10 -6.00
C ALA A 42 -7.72 -7.01 -6.84
N HIS A 43 -7.67 -6.01 -7.69
CA HIS A 43 -6.51 -5.75 -8.57
C HIS A 43 -5.87 -4.45 -8.14
N ILE A 44 -4.67 -4.53 -7.56
CA ILE A 44 -3.91 -3.37 -7.13
C ILE A 44 -2.55 -3.46 -7.84
N GLY A 45 -2.34 -2.61 -8.82
CA GLY A 45 -1.15 -2.72 -9.65
C GLY A 45 -1.11 -4.10 -10.31
N ASP A 46 0.03 -4.77 -10.20
CA ASP A 46 0.17 -6.13 -10.72
C ASP A 46 -0.30 -7.20 -9.75
N LEU A 47 -0.68 -6.80 -8.56
CA LEU A 47 -1.08 -7.76 -7.54
C LEU A 47 -2.56 -8.05 -7.65
N ARG A 48 -2.92 -9.32 -7.50
CA ARG A 48 -4.30 -9.76 -7.52
C ARG A 48 -4.54 -10.62 -6.30
N GLN A 49 -5.58 -10.29 -5.56
CA GLN A 49 -5.94 -10.99 -4.33
C GLN A 49 -7.44 -11.22 -4.32
N GLU A 50 -7.84 -12.30 -3.71
CA GLU A 50 -9.26 -12.56 -3.53
C GLU A 50 -9.86 -11.42 -2.71
N ALA A 51 -10.97 -10.89 -3.18
CA ALA A 51 -11.58 -9.74 -2.54
C ALA A 51 -12.22 -10.14 -1.21
N PRO A 52 -12.37 -9.18 -0.28
CA PRO A 52 -13.06 -9.45 0.97
C PRO A 52 -14.46 -9.99 0.73
N ALA A 53 -14.93 -10.81 1.67
CA ALA A 53 -16.22 -11.49 1.50
C ALA A 53 -17.37 -10.52 1.26
N HIS A 54 -17.37 -9.38 1.94
CA HIS A 54 -18.48 -8.44 1.79
C HIS A 54 -18.44 -7.72 0.44
N ALA A 55 -17.34 -7.82 -0.28
CA ALA A 55 -17.20 -7.23 -1.61
C ALA A 55 -17.53 -8.24 -2.70
N ASN A 56 -17.89 -9.46 -2.31
CA ASN A 56 -18.17 -10.53 -3.24
C ASN A 56 -19.35 -10.12 -4.12
N GLY A 57 -19.18 -10.20 -5.41
CA GLY A 57 -20.20 -9.78 -6.35
C GLY A 57 -20.18 -8.31 -6.69
N SER A 58 -19.38 -7.53 -5.99
CA SER A 58 -19.21 -6.12 -6.30
C SER A 58 -18.19 -5.92 -7.39
N SER A 59 -18.33 -4.83 -8.12
CA SER A 59 -17.34 -4.37 -9.08
C SER A 59 -17.17 -2.89 -8.88
N GLY A 60 -15.97 -2.40 -9.11
CA GLY A 60 -15.74 -0.98 -9.03
C GLY A 60 -14.42 -0.63 -8.38
N PRO A 61 -14.24 0.64 -8.06
CA PRO A 61 -12.98 1.09 -7.48
C PRO A 61 -12.75 0.51 -6.09
N ALA A 62 -11.48 0.32 -5.77
CA ALA A 62 -11.07 -0.17 -4.47
C ALA A 62 -9.87 0.62 -4.02
N VAL A 63 -9.59 0.56 -2.73
CA VAL A 63 -8.40 1.19 -2.17
C VAL A 63 -7.71 0.22 -1.23
N ALA A 64 -6.41 0.14 -1.36
CA ALA A 64 -5.59 -0.68 -0.47
C ALA A 64 -4.87 0.24 0.51
N PHE A 65 -4.86 -0.17 1.76
CA PHE A 65 -4.19 0.56 2.84
C PHE A 65 -2.95 -0.23 3.24
N LEU A 66 -1.79 0.43 3.22
CA LEU A 66 -0.55 -0.18 3.66
C LEU A 66 0.14 0.75 4.63
N ARG A 67 0.51 0.23 5.78
CA ARG A 67 1.33 0.99 6.70
C ARG A 67 2.78 0.96 6.24
N PRO A 68 3.59 1.95 6.63
CA PRO A 68 4.97 2.00 6.17
C PRO A 68 5.76 0.72 6.40
N HIS A 69 5.53 0.01 7.50
CA HIS A 69 6.28 -1.20 7.82
C HIS A 69 5.72 -2.45 7.13
N GLU A 70 4.63 -2.30 6.39
CA GLU A 70 4.02 -3.43 5.70
C GLU A 70 4.45 -3.53 4.25
N ILE A 71 5.50 -2.82 3.89
CA ILE A 71 5.99 -2.74 2.53
C ILE A 71 7.40 -3.29 2.46
N ASP A 72 7.65 -4.14 1.46
CA ASP A 72 9.00 -4.53 1.06
C ASP A 72 9.31 -3.87 -0.26
N LEU A 73 10.59 -3.68 -0.53
CA LEU A 73 11.05 -3.12 -1.80
C LEU A 73 11.72 -4.22 -2.60
N SER A 74 11.52 -4.18 -3.91
CA SER A 74 12.04 -5.20 -4.80
C SER A 74 12.61 -4.56 -6.04
N ASP A 75 13.55 -5.26 -6.68
CA ASP A 75 14.06 -4.86 -7.99
C ASP A 75 13.19 -5.38 -9.11
N GLN A 76 12.25 -6.26 -8.81
CA GLN A 76 11.44 -6.95 -9.80
C GLN A 76 9.99 -6.53 -9.70
N PRO A 77 9.29 -6.41 -10.83
CA PRO A 77 7.90 -5.96 -10.80
C PRO A 77 6.89 -7.00 -10.32
N GLU A 78 7.27 -8.28 -10.32
CA GLU A 78 6.32 -9.33 -9.95
C GLU A 78 5.82 -9.15 -8.54
N GLY A 79 4.52 -9.21 -8.36
CA GLY A 79 3.89 -9.10 -7.06
C GLY A 79 3.91 -7.69 -6.49
N SER A 80 4.22 -6.70 -7.32
CA SER A 80 4.26 -5.33 -6.85
C SER A 80 2.95 -4.61 -7.12
N ILE A 81 2.73 -3.55 -6.36
CA ILE A 81 1.57 -2.69 -6.58
C ILE A 81 1.97 -1.38 -7.23
N GLY A 82 3.20 -1.26 -7.68
CA GLY A 82 3.64 -0.11 -8.43
C GLY A 82 5.11 0.15 -8.26
N ALA A 83 5.64 0.99 -9.14
CA ALA A 83 7.03 1.41 -9.11
C ALA A 83 7.14 2.78 -8.47
N ALA A 84 8.31 3.06 -7.90
CA ALA A 84 8.56 4.34 -7.27
C ALA A 84 10.06 4.61 -7.24
N THR A 85 10.40 5.86 -6.99
CA THR A 85 11.80 6.30 -6.93
C THR A 85 12.09 6.76 -5.52
N ILE A 86 13.20 6.33 -4.96
CA ILE A 86 13.61 6.73 -3.62
C ILE A 86 14.01 8.20 -3.65
N THR A 87 13.34 9.02 -2.83
CA THR A 87 13.62 10.45 -2.76
C THR A 87 14.23 10.86 -1.43
N SER A 88 14.10 10.02 -0.40
CA SER A 88 14.64 10.36 0.91
C SER A 88 14.88 9.08 1.68
N ILE A 89 15.96 9.05 2.46
CA ILE A 89 16.23 7.92 3.33
C ILE A 89 16.88 8.46 4.60
N ARG A 90 16.39 7.98 5.74
CA ARG A 90 16.92 8.36 7.04
C ARG A 90 17.05 7.13 7.92
N ILE A 91 18.06 7.14 8.76
CA ILE A 91 18.25 6.09 9.75
C ILE A 91 17.61 6.56 11.05
N VAL A 92 16.68 5.77 11.57
CA VAL A 92 15.99 6.10 12.80
C VAL A 92 16.04 4.86 13.69
N GLY A 93 17.05 4.81 14.57
CA GLY A 93 17.25 3.64 15.41
C GLY A 93 17.43 2.37 14.57
N PRO A 94 16.64 1.34 14.81
CA PRO A 94 16.77 0.09 14.07
C PRO A 94 16.09 0.12 12.70
N LEU A 95 15.59 1.28 12.29
CA LEU A 95 14.79 1.37 11.07
C LEU A 95 15.44 2.30 10.07
N LEU A 96 15.18 2.01 8.81
CA LEU A 96 15.38 2.95 7.71
C LEU A 96 14.02 3.50 7.35
N ARG A 97 13.90 4.81 7.31
CA ARG A 97 12.67 5.48 6.88
C ARG A 97 12.90 6.09 5.53
N LEU A 98 12.07 5.69 4.58
CA LEU A 98 12.21 6.14 3.20
C LEU A 98 10.96 6.88 2.76
N GLU A 99 11.17 7.84 1.86
CA GLU A 99 10.08 8.40 1.08
C GLU A 99 10.34 8.02 -0.37
N LEU A 100 9.30 7.57 -1.02
CA LEU A 100 9.36 7.19 -2.42
C LEU A 100 8.34 8.02 -3.19
N GLU A 101 8.72 8.44 -4.38
CA GLU A 101 7.80 9.12 -5.28
C GLU A 101 7.26 8.10 -6.26
N ARG A 102 5.94 7.99 -6.34
CA ARG A 102 5.31 7.03 -7.23
C ARG A 102 5.49 7.43 -8.67
N GLU A 103 5.71 6.44 -9.52
CA GLU A 103 5.65 6.69 -10.95
C GLU A 103 4.24 7.12 -11.32
N GLY A 104 4.14 8.07 -12.23
CA GLY A 104 2.85 8.58 -12.63
C GLY A 104 2.37 9.78 -11.82
N GLY A 105 3.17 10.23 -10.87
CA GLY A 105 2.84 11.44 -10.13
C GLY A 105 1.74 11.31 -9.12
N GLU A 106 1.57 10.13 -8.55
CA GLU A 106 0.47 9.88 -7.61
C GLU A 106 0.84 10.14 -6.16
N GLY A 107 1.94 10.83 -5.93
CA GLY A 107 2.31 11.24 -4.59
C GLY A 107 3.41 10.41 -3.99
N LEU A 108 3.59 10.58 -2.68
CA LEU A 108 4.67 9.94 -1.95
C LEU A 108 4.17 8.71 -1.21
N VAL A 109 5.09 7.78 -1.03
CA VAL A 109 4.86 6.59 -0.20
C VAL A 109 5.90 6.58 0.88
N GLU A 110 5.48 6.35 2.12
CA GLU A 110 6.38 6.22 3.26
C GLU A 110 6.63 4.75 3.53
N VAL A 111 7.89 4.40 3.71
CA VAL A 111 8.30 3.01 3.93
C VAL A 111 9.23 2.94 5.12
N GLU A 112 9.05 1.93 5.96
CA GLU A 112 9.95 1.64 7.08
C GLU A 112 10.50 0.24 6.89
N LEU A 113 11.83 0.14 6.83
CA LEU A 113 12.51 -1.13 6.64
C LEU A 113 13.45 -1.39 7.80
N PRO A 114 13.58 -2.64 8.24
CA PRO A 114 14.53 -2.95 9.30
C PRO A 114 15.96 -2.86 8.77
N ARG A 115 16.82 -2.17 9.51
CA ARG A 115 18.22 -2.02 9.12
C ARG A 115 18.95 -3.35 9.06
N GLU A 116 18.50 -4.32 9.82
CA GLU A 116 19.16 -5.63 9.82
C GLU A 116 18.96 -6.36 8.51
N ARG A 117 17.94 -6.01 7.73
CA ARG A 117 17.63 -6.69 6.47
C ARG A 117 17.96 -5.86 5.24
N TYR A 118 18.09 -4.56 5.39
CA TYR A 118 18.31 -3.65 4.28
C TYR A 118 19.52 -2.78 4.60
N ASP A 119 20.33 -2.57 3.59
CA ASP A 119 21.50 -1.72 3.70
C ASP A 119 21.22 -0.41 2.99
N ALA A 120 21.30 0.70 3.73
CA ALA A 120 21.06 2.01 3.16
C ALA A 120 21.93 2.30 1.93
N ARG A 121 23.12 1.70 1.87
CA ARG A 121 24.03 1.90 0.75
C ARG A 121 23.52 1.27 -0.54
N THR A 122 22.61 0.32 -0.43
CA THR A 122 22.03 -0.34 -1.62
C THR A 122 20.70 0.29 -2.02
N LEU A 123 20.31 1.35 -1.32
CA LEU A 123 19.04 2.03 -1.57
C LEU A 123 19.29 3.53 -1.81
N PRO A 124 20.10 3.88 -2.82
CA PRO A 124 20.43 5.28 -3.01
C PRO A 124 19.26 6.10 -3.51
N ILE A 125 19.27 7.36 -3.16
CA ILE A 125 18.29 8.31 -3.69
C ILE A 125 18.36 8.28 -5.21
N GLY A 126 17.20 8.25 -5.84
CA GLY A 126 17.08 8.17 -7.28
C GLY A 126 16.89 6.77 -7.83
N ARG A 127 17.02 5.76 -6.99
CA ARG A 127 16.86 4.38 -7.43
C ARG A 127 15.39 4.05 -7.61
N LYS A 128 15.07 3.37 -8.71
CA LYS A 128 13.74 2.87 -8.95
C LYS A 128 13.57 1.53 -8.23
N VAL A 129 12.46 1.39 -7.53
CA VAL A 129 12.11 0.16 -6.81
C VAL A 129 10.66 -0.17 -7.06
N TYR A 130 10.29 -1.40 -6.73
CA TYR A 130 8.91 -1.85 -6.83
C TYR A 130 8.39 -2.12 -5.44
N ILE A 131 7.15 -1.72 -5.19
CA ILE A 131 6.52 -1.79 -3.88
C ILE A 131 5.79 -3.11 -3.77
N ARG A 132 6.20 -3.94 -2.81
CA ARG A 132 5.58 -5.25 -2.59
C ARG A 132 4.94 -5.26 -1.21
N PRO A 133 3.63 -5.41 -1.14
CA PRO A 133 2.97 -5.43 0.17
C PRO A 133 3.25 -6.75 0.88
N ARG A 134 3.59 -6.64 2.15
CA ARG A 134 3.66 -7.81 3.02
C ARG A 134 2.29 -8.11 3.59
N GLN A 135 1.49 -7.07 3.72
CA GLN A 135 0.13 -7.18 4.20
C GLN A 135 -0.65 -6.00 3.63
N MET A 136 -1.88 -6.24 3.24
CA MET A 136 -2.65 -5.22 2.56
C MET A 136 -4.10 -5.36 2.99
N ARG A 137 -4.72 -4.23 3.28
CA ARG A 137 -6.15 -4.18 3.61
C ARG A 137 -6.85 -3.49 2.46
N VAL A 138 -7.81 -4.16 1.87
CA VAL A 138 -8.48 -3.65 0.69
C VAL A 138 -9.94 -3.39 1.01
N PHE A 139 -10.42 -2.24 0.61
CA PHE A 139 -11.80 -1.84 0.78
C PHE A 139 -12.39 -1.45 -0.57
N VAL A 140 -13.66 -1.78 -0.75
CA VAL A 140 -14.39 -1.32 -1.92
C VAL A 140 -14.75 0.14 -1.66
N GLU A 141 -14.33 1.03 -2.55
CA GLU A 141 -14.72 2.41 -2.42
C GLU A 141 -16.19 2.54 -2.77
N LYS A 142 -16.94 3.14 -1.88
CA LYS A 142 -18.30 3.48 -2.24
C LYS A 142 -18.23 4.52 -3.32
N ASN A 143 -19.10 4.35 -4.29
CA ASN A 143 -19.18 5.32 -5.34
C ASN A 143 -19.40 6.68 -4.70
N ALA A 144 -18.48 7.57 -4.97
CA ALA A 144 -18.51 8.89 -4.37
C ALA A 144 -19.62 9.75 -4.92
N SER A 145 -20.30 9.29 -5.91
CA SER A 145 -21.38 10.05 -6.51
C SER A 145 -22.42 10.43 -5.51
#